data_8b306cddc39e96f386e95a88c8d982ce
#
_entry.id   8b306cddc39e96f386e95a88c8d982ce
#
_cell.length_a   1.000
_cell.length_b   1.000
_cell.length_c   1.000
_cell.angle_alpha   90.00
_cell.angle_beta   90.00
_cell.angle_gamma   90.00
#
_symmetry.space_group_name_H-M   'P 1'
#
loop_
_entity.id
_entity.type
_entity.pdbx_description
1 polymer ?
#
loop_
_entity_poly.entity_id
_entity_poly.type
_entity_poly.pdbx_seq_one_letter_code
_entity_poly.pdbx_strand_id
1 'polypeptide(L)'
;MIWRSLDVSERRHMSDTAFDPLNRDELLRYSQAVCDGLRDDDDGLRREILAHAGSRWSLGVVHTLGVYGQLRHADIGRRMHGVTQRMLTRTLRLLERDGLVIRHDFEEAPPRVEYRLSEAGFELLARMVPLWTWIVENAESFRRARQGFDERQEEASAGLTSEQT
;
A
#
# COMPACT_ATOMS: atom_id res chain seq x y z
N MET A 1 -7.61 2.01 14.73
CA MET A 1 -8.04 1.38 16.02
C MET A 1 -8.87 0.10 15.83
N ILE A 2 -9.07 -0.36 14.60
CA ILE A 2 -9.88 -1.57 14.25
C ILE A 2 -9.08 -2.87 14.44
N TRP A 3 -7.75 -2.81 14.42
CA TRP A 3 -6.86 -4.00 14.53
C TRP A 3 -6.85 -4.71 15.89
N ARG A 4 -7.44 -4.13 16.95
CA ARG A 4 -7.52 -4.76 18.26
C ARG A 4 -8.72 -5.68 18.48
N SER A 5 -9.70 -5.71 17.56
CA SER A 5 -10.94 -6.47 17.76
C SER A 5 -11.09 -7.73 16.91
N LEU A 6 -10.13 -8.06 16.04
CA LEU A 6 -10.15 -9.31 15.30
C LEU A 6 -9.60 -10.44 16.19
N ASP A 7 -10.38 -11.51 16.32
CA ASP A 7 -9.97 -12.71 17.06
C ASP A 7 -8.75 -13.39 16.40
N VAL A 8 -7.97 -14.10 17.22
CA VAL A 8 -6.77 -14.85 16.79
C VAL A 8 -7.10 -15.89 15.72
N SER A 9 -8.33 -16.45 15.73
CA SER A 9 -8.82 -17.39 14.72
C SER A 9 -9.09 -16.72 13.37
N GLU A 10 -9.65 -15.51 13.37
CA GLU A 10 -9.88 -14.72 12.15
C GLU A 10 -8.56 -14.23 11.53
N ARG A 11 -7.59 -13.88 12.36
CA ARG A 11 -6.22 -13.54 11.91
C ARG A 11 -5.52 -14.72 11.26
N ARG A 12 -5.73 -15.94 11.75
CA ARG A 12 -5.14 -17.16 11.20
C ARG A 12 -5.73 -17.54 9.84
N HIS A 13 -7.02 -17.28 9.64
CA HIS A 13 -7.70 -17.56 8.36
C HIS A 13 -7.32 -16.57 7.25
N MET A 14 -6.96 -15.32 7.61
CA MET A 14 -6.41 -14.34 6.68
C MET A 14 -4.94 -14.61 6.34
N SER A 15 -4.19 -15.31 7.20
CA SER A 15 -2.81 -15.73 6.92
C SER A 15 -2.71 -17.00 6.08
N ASP A 16 -3.76 -17.82 6.01
CA ASP A 16 -3.78 -19.04 5.18
C ASP A 16 -3.96 -18.79 3.67
N THR A 17 -4.32 -17.56 3.26
CA THR A 17 -4.13 -17.07 1.89
C THR A 17 -2.80 -16.32 1.71
N ALA A 18 -2.02 -16.19 2.78
CA ALA A 18 -0.69 -15.68 2.77
C ALA A 18 0.23 -16.75 2.19
N PHE A 19 0.71 -16.49 0.99
CA PHE A 19 1.96 -16.90 0.41
C PHE A 19 2.65 -17.99 1.26
N ASP A 20 2.34 -19.25 0.98
CA ASP A 20 3.16 -20.38 1.41
C ASP A 20 4.59 -20.00 1.01
N PRO A 21 5.58 -19.94 1.92
CA PRO A 21 6.93 -19.59 1.53
C PRO A 21 7.38 -20.61 0.49
N LEU A 22 7.09 -20.27 -0.76
CA LEU A 22 7.56 -21.00 -1.92
C LEU A 22 9.02 -21.32 -1.66
N ASN A 23 9.42 -22.56 -1.96
CA ASN A 23 10.82 -22.87 -2.08
C ASN A 23 11.53 -21.69 -2.74
N ARG A 24 12.61 -21.21 -2.16
CA ARG A 24 13.32 -19.99 -2.60
C ARG A 24 13.55 -19.98 -4.12
N ASP A 25 13.83 -21.12 -4.71
CA ASP A 25 14.06 -21.25 -6.16
C ASP A 25 12.78 -21.04 -6.97
N GLU A 26 11.63 -21.47 -6.46
CA GLU A 26 10.32 -21.20 -7.08
C GLU A 26 9.95 -19.74 -6.99
N LEU A 27 10.18 -19.11 -5.83
CA LEU A 27 9.97 -17.68 -5.65
C LEU A 27 10.81 -16.86 -6.63
N LEU A 28 12.10 -17.20 -6.78
CA LEU A 28 12.99 -16.51 -7.70
C LEU A 28 12.57 -16.67 -9.16
N ARG A 29 12.16 -17.88 -9.57
CA ARG A 29 11.63 -18.13 -10.93
C ARG A 29 10.33 -17.34 -11.17
N TYR A 30 9.42 -17.33 -10.21
CA TYR A 30 8.18 -16.58 -10.32
C TYR A 30 8.44 -15.08 -10.39
N SER A 31 9.31 -14.56 -9.52
CA SER A 31 9.73 -13.14 -9.53
C SER A 31 10.35 -12.75 -10.87
N GLN A 32 11.22 -13.60 -11.45
CA GLN A 32 11.81 -13.34 -12.75
C GLN A 32 10.72 -13.26 -13.85
N ALA A 33 9.78 -14.19 -13.88
CA ALA A 33 8.69 -14.19 -14.85
C ALA A 33 7.82 -12.92 -14.75
N VAL A 34 7.54 -12.44 -13.53
CA VAL A 34 6.84 -11.17 -13.30
C VAL A 34 7.65 -10.00 -13.85
N CYS A 35 8.97 -9.95 -13.57
CA CYS A 35 9.85 -8.90 -14.06
C CYS A 35 9.93 -8.90 -15.61
N ASP A 36 9.96 -10.07 -16.23
CA ASP A 36 9.95 -10.20 -17.68
C ASP A 36 8.63 -9.68 -18.26
N GLY A 37 7.49 -10.06 -17.68
CA GLY A 37 6.19 -9.52 -18.06
C GLY A 37 6.05 -8.00 -17.89
N LEU A 38 6.76 -7.39 -16.93
CA LEU A 38 6.80 -5.93 -16.78
C LEU A 38 7.73 -5.26 -17.81
N ARG A 39 8.73 -5.95 -18.33
CA ARG A 39 9.60 -5.45 -19.41
C ARG A 39 8.91 -5.44 -20.75
N ASP A 40 8.05 -6.44 -21.01
CA ASP A 40 7.26 -6.55 -22.25
C ASP A 40 6.01 -5.65 -22.23
N ASP A 41 6.06 -4.55 -21.50
CA ASP A 41 4.98 -3.58 -21.29
C ASP A 41 5.12 -2.43 -22.30
N ASP A 42 4.74 -2.67 -23.54
CA ASP A 42 4.95 -1.75 -24.67
C ASP A 42 4.23 -0.41 -24.50
N ASP A 43 3.05 -0.41 -23.86
CA ASP A 43 2.25 0.79 -23.60
C ASP A 43 2.50 1.41 -22.21
N GLY A 44 3.30 0.75 -21.36
CA GLY A 44 3.63 1.18 -20.00
C GLY A 44 2.51 1.00 -18.98
N LEU A 45 1.37 0.40 -19.37
CA LEU A 45 0.18 0.24 -18.53
C LEU A 45 0.48 -0.53 -17.24
N ARG A 46 1.18 -1.67 -17.35
CA ARG A 46 1.49 -2.53 -16.18
C ARG A 46 2.34 -1.79 -15.15
N ARG A 47 3.30 -1.00 -15.61
CA ARG A 47 4.14 -0.15 -14.74
C ARG A 47 3.35 0.97 -14.09
N GLU A 48 2.39 1.58 -14.80
CA GLU A 48 1.49 2.58 -14.22
C GLU A 48 0.59 1.98 -13.15
N ILE A 49 0.01 0.80 -13.39
CA ILE A 49 -0.81 0.09 -12.38
C ILE A 49 0.06 -0.31 -11.17
N LEU A 50 1.27 -0.84 -11.40
CA LEU A 50 2.20 -1.17 -10.31
C LEU A 50 2.59 0.05 -9.48
N ALA A 51 2.67 1.25 -10.07
CA ALA A 51 2.95 2.49 -9.35
C ALA A 51 1.89 2.81 -8.29
N HIS A 52 0.63 2.36 -8.45
CA HIS A 52 -0.39 2.49 -7.39
C HIS A 52 -0.03 1.66 -6.16
N ALA A 53 0.54 0.47 -6.34
CA ALA A 53 0.98 -0.38 -5.22
C ALA A 53 2.17 0.22 -4.44
N GLY A 54 2.97 1.09 -5.05
CA GLY A 54 4.05 1.84 -4.40
C GLY A 54 3.63 3.22 -3.88
N SER A 55 2.43 3.69 -4.22
CA SER A 55 1.98 5.03 -3.88
C SER A 55 1.24 5.07 -2.54
N ARG A 56 1.82 5.76 -1.54
CA ARG A 56 1.17 6.01 -0.25
C ARG A 56 -0.26 6.53 -0.38
N TRP A 57 -0.52 7.41 -1.33
CA TRP A 57 -1.82 8.06 -1.49
C TRP A 57 -2.82 7.16 -2.20
N SER A 58 -2.39 6.43 -3.23
CA SER A 58 -3.25 5.43 -3.89
C SER A 58 -3.66 4.33 -2.90
N LEU A 59 -2.70 3.78 -2.16
CA LEU A 59 -2.95 2.78 -1.13
C LEU A 59 -3.89 3.31 -0.04
N GLY A 60 -3.70 4.57 0.40
CA GLY A 60 -4.56 5.21 1.38
C GLY A 60 -6.01 5.37 0.90
N VAL A 61 -6.23 5.77 -0.36
CA VAL A 61 -7.58 5.88 -0.95
C VAL A 61 -8.23 4.50 -1.05
N VAL A 62 -7.51 3.50 -1.60
CA VAL A 62 -8.02 2.13 -1.75
C VAL A 62 -8.42 1.55 -0.39
N HIS A 63 -7.55 1.69 0.63
CA HIS A 63 -7.86 1.25 1.99
C HIS A 63 -9.08 1.99 2.57
N THR A 64 -9.13 3.32 2.46
CA THR A 64 -10.22 4.13 3.02
C THR A 64 -11.57 3.74 2.40
N LEU A 65 -11.62 3.59 1.07
CA LEU A 65 -12.84 3.18 0.39
C LEU A 65 -13.20 1.72 0.66
N GLY A 66 -12.22 0.84 0.85
CA GLY A 66 -12.45 -0.55 1.23
C GLY A 66 -13.07 -0.70 2.61
N VAL A 67 -12.59 0.06 3.59
CA VAL A 67 -13.05 0.00 4.98
C VAL A 67 -14.40 0.71 5.19
N TYR A 68 -14.58 1.87 4.56
CA TYR A 68 -15.73 2.74 4.82
C TYR A 68 -16.79 2.73 3.70
N GLY A 69 -16.54 2.01 2.61
CA GLY A 69 -17.43 1.94 1.47
C GLY A 69 -17.43 3.23 0.64
N GLN A 70 -18.60 3.57 0.11
CA GLN A 70 -18.80 4.73 -0.75
C GLN A 70 -18.72 6.05 0.04
N LEU A 71 -17.85 6.98 -0.40
CA LEU A 71 -17.56 8.23 0.30
C LEU A 71 -17.48 9.42 -0.65
N ARG A 72 -17.80 10.61 -0.12
CA ARG A 72 -17.52 11.89 -0.79
C ARG A 72 -16.04 12.26 -0.69
N HIS A 73 -15.55 13.09 -1.62
CA HIS A 73 -14.17 13.58 -1.63
C HIS A 73 -13.71 14.14 -0.26
N ALA A 74 -14.54 14.99 0.35
CA ALA A 74 -14.22 15.57 1.66
C ALA A 74 -14.14 14.54 2.78
N ASP A 75 -14.94 13.46 2.71
CA ASP A 75 -14.93 12.38 3.70
C ASP A 75 -13.69 11.53 3.60
N ILE A 76 -13.23 11.26 2.37
CA ILE A 76 -11.95 10.59 2.13
C ILE A 76 -10.82 11.45 2.70
N GLY A 77 -10.77 12.75 2.36
CA GLY A 77 -9.75 13.67 2.84
C GLY A 77 -9.65 13.76 4.37
N ARG A 78 -10.80 13.73 5.07
CA ARG A 78 -10.82 13.75 6.55
C ARG A 78 -10.21 12.49 7.18
N ARG A 79 -10.29 11.34 6.50
CA ARG A 79 -9.76 10.06 6.98
C ARG A 79 -8.30 9.84 6.63
N MET A 80 -7.81 10.56 5.63
CA MET A 80 -6.43 10.46 5.14
C MET A 80 -5.57 11.57 5.70
N HIS A 81 -4.89 11.31 6.82
CA HIS A 81 -4.02 12.32 7.43
C HIS A 81 -2.88 12.77 6.50
N GLY A 82 -2.72 14.08 6.37
CA GLY A 82 -1.62 14.72 5.62
C GLY A 82 -1.81 14.76 4.10
N VAL A 83 -2.95 14.32 3.57
CA VAL A 83 -3.28 14.49 2.15
C VAL A 83 -3.78 15.91 1.88
N THR A 84 -3.24 16.58 0.86
CA THR A 84 -3.80 17.85 0.38
C THR A 84 -4.95 17.60 -0.59
N GLN A 85 -5.87 18.57 -0.72
CA GLN A 85 -6.98 18.52 -1.69
C GLN A 85 -6.48 18.21 -3.11
N ARG A 86 -5.40 18.88 -3.52
CA ARG A 86 -4.81 18.69 -4.85
C ARG A 86 -4.29 17.26 -5.06
N MET A 87 -3.61 16.71 -4.04
CA MET A 87 -3.08 15.35 -4.09
C MET A 87 -4.21 14.32 -4.13
N LEU A 88 -5.24 14.48 -3.28
CA LEU A 88 -6.40 13.59 -3.26
C LEU A 88 -7.13 13.60 -4.59
N THR A 89 -7.41 14.79 -5.16
CA THR A 89 -8.08 14.93 -6.45
C THR A 89 -7.28 14.24 -7.56
N ARG A 90 -5.95 14.44 -7.59
CA ARG A 90 -5.08 13.79 -8.57
C ARG A 90 -5.10 12.26 -8.41
N THR A 91 -5.00 11.77 -7.18
CA THR A 91 -4.99 10.33 -6.89
C THR A 91 -6.32 9.69 -7.30
N LEU A 92 -7.45 10.28 -6.93
CA LEU A 92 -8.78 9.77 -7.31
C LEU A 92 -8.96 9.70 -8.83
N ARG A 93 -8.51 10.73 -9.57
CA ARG A 93 -8.56 10.73 -11.04
C ARG A 93 -7.71 9.61 -11.66
N LEU A 94 -6.53 9.36 -11.14
CA LEU A 94 -5.66 8.29 -11.62
C LEU A 94 -6.29 6.92 -11.33
N LEU A 95 -6.79 6.69 -10.12
CA LEU A 95 -7.45 5.44 -9.75
C LEU A 95 -8.75 5.21 -10.53
N GLU A 96 -9.50 6.27 -10.84
CA GLU A 96 -10.69 6.23 -11.70
C GLU A 96 -10.31 5.88 -13.14
N ARG A 97 -9.32 6.57 -13.72
CA ARG A 97 -8.79 6.30 -15.07
C ARG A 97 -8.39 4.82 -15.23
N ASP A 98 -7.71 4.28 -14.21
CA ASP A 98 -7.17 2.93 -14.23
C ASP A 98 -8.20 1.87 -13.74
N GLY A 99 -9.46 2.28 -13.56
CA GLY A 99 -10.57 1.38 -13.27
C GLY A 99 -10.58 0.80 -11.84
N LEU A 100 -9.75 1.31 -10.93
CA LEU A 100 -9.68 0.85 -9.53
C LEU A 100 -10.72 1.51 -8.62
N VAL A 101 -11.19 2.70 -9.00
CA VAL A 101 -12.21 3.48 -8.30
C VAL A 101 -13.32 3.87 -9.28
N ILE A 102 -14.56 3.80 -8.81
CA ILE A 102 -15.73 4.26 -9.54
C ILE A 102 -16.16 5.59 -8.94
N ARG A 103 -16.26 6.62 -9.80
CA ARG A 103 -16.85 7.91 -9.48
C ARG A 103 -18.34 7.88 -9.83
N HIS A 104 -19.18 8.23 -8.91
CA HIS A 104 -20.63 8.36 -9.12
C HIS A 104 -21.05 9.81 -8.91
N ASP A 105 -21.58 10.42 -9.97
CA ASP A 105 -22.20 11.74 -9.94
C ASP A 105 -23.71 11.56 -9.88
N PHE A 106 -24.34 12.11 -8.86
CA PHE A 106 -25.79 11.96 -8.64
C PHE A 106 -26.62 12.94 -9.46
N GLU A 107 -25.96 13.89 -10.18
CA GLU A 107 -26.64 14.93 -10.96
C GLU A 107 -27.67 15.73 -10.14
N GLU A 108 -27.39 15.93 -8.85
CA GLU A 108 -28.25 16.62 -7.90
C GLU A 108 -27.82 18.09 -7.70
N ALA A 109 -28.74 18.91 -7.20
CA ALA A 109 -28.43 20.27 -6.72
C ALA A 109 -28.70 20.36 -5.21
N PRO A 110 -27.69 20.60 -4.35
CA PRO A 110 -26.28 20.87 -4.69
C PRO A 110 -25.52 19.63 -5.21
N PRO A 111 -24.46 19.82 -6.00
CA PRO A 111 -23.72 18.71 -6.63
C PRO A 111 -23.23 17.68 -5.61
N ARG A 112 -23.49 16.39 -5.89
CA ARG A 112 -23.10 15.27 -5.07
C ARG A 112 -22.30 14.27 -5.89
N VAL A 113 -21.02 14.11 -5.54
CA VAL A 113 -20.11 13.14 -6.14
C VAL A 113 -19.56 12.22 -5.06
N GLU A 114 -19.64 10.92 -5.29
CA GLU A 114 -19.12 9.90 -4.38
C GLU A 114 -18.19 8.93 -5.13
N TYR A 115 -17.30 8.30 -4.37
CA TYR A 115 -16.32 7.37 -4.87
C TYR A 115 -16.44 6.05 -4.13
N ARG A 116 -16.28 4.93 -4.84
CA ARG A 116 -16.23 3.59 -4.26
C ARG A 116 -15.18 2.75 -4.99
N LEU A 117 -14.74 1.65 -4.39
CA LEU A 117 -13.89 0.70 -5.11
C LEU A 117 -14.69 0.02 -6.22
N SER A 118 -14.01 -0.26 -7.32
CA SER A 118 -14.42 -1.26 -8.30
C SER A 118 -14.06 -2.67 -7.79
N GLU A 119 -14.44 -3.71 -8.53
CA GLU A 119 -14.00 -5.07 -8.23
C GLU A 119 -12.47 -5.19 -8.30
N ALA A 120 -11.83 -4.63 -9.33
CA ALA A 120 -10.37 -4.57 -9.43
C ALA A 120 -9.72 -3.79 -8.27
N GLY A 121 -10.38 -2.73 -7.77
CA GLY A 121 -9.93 -2.01 -6.58
C GLY A 121 -9.98 -2.87 -5.31
N PHE A 122 -11.03 -3.68 -5.13
CA PHE A 122 -11.11 -4.66 -4.04
C PHE A 122 -10.07 -5.75 -4.17
N GLU A 123 -9.81 -6.23 -5.38
CA GLU A 123 -8.75 -7.22 -5.63
C GLU A 123 -7.36 -6.66 -5.30
N LEU A 124 -7.08 -5.40 -5.63
CA LEU A 124 -5.84 -4.74 -5.24
C LEU A 124 -5.73 -4.68 -3.71
N LEU A 125 -6.80 -4.25 -3.02
CA LEU A 125 -6.84 -4.22 -1.55
C LEU A 125 -6.54 -5.59 -0.95
N ALA A 126 -7.16 -6.65 -1.45
CA ALA A 126 -6.96 -8.02 -0.98
C ALA A 126 -5.49 -8.48 -1.09
N ARG A 127 -4.79 -8.03 -2.14
CA ARG A 127 -3.36 -8.33 -2.33
C ARG A 127 -2.44 -7.48 -1.44
N MET A 128 -2.90 -6.29 -1.02
CA MET A 128 -2.13 -5.40 -0.15
C MET A 128 -2.19 -5.79 1.33
N VAL A 129 -3.32 -6.31 1.78
CA VAL A 129 -3.54 -6.66 3.19
C VAL A 129 -2.50 -7.64 3.73
N PRO A 130 -2.14 -8.75 3.06
CA PRO A 130 -1.08 -9.64 3.51
C PRO A 130 0.28 -8.96 3.68
N LEU A 131 0.65 -8.08 2.76
CA LEU A 131 1.89 -7.30 2.86
C LEU A 131 1.89 -6.38 4.09
N TRP A 132 0.80 -5.70 4.35
CA TRP A 132 0.67 -4.84 5.53
C TRP A 132 0.68 -5.63 6.84
N THR A 133 0.00 -6.78 6.86
CA THR A 133 0.03 -7.70 8.00
C THR A 133 1.45 -8.12 8.31
N TRP A 134 2.21 -8.57 7.30
CA TRP A 134 3.61 -8.93 7.45
C TRP A 134 4.47 -7.78 7.98
N ILE A 135 4.29 -6.54 7.49
CA ILE A 135 5.02 -5.36 7.99
C ILE A 135 4.71 -5.11 9.47
N VAL A 136 3.43 -5.22 9.88
CA VAL A 136 3.01 -5.01 11.26
C VAL A 136 3.58 -6.09 12.18
N GLU A 137 3.52 -7.35 11.78
CA GLU A 137 4.02 -8.49 12.55
C GLU A 137 5.55 -8.45 12.71
N ASN A 138 6.27 -7.91 11.71
CA ASN A 138 7.73 -7.83 11.72
C ASN A 138 8.27 -6.46 12.17
N ALA A 139 7.42 -5.56 12.65
CA ALA A 139 7.81 -4.19 13.03
C ALA A 139 8.96 -4.15 14.04
N GLU A 140 9.00 -5.09 15.00
CA GLU A 140 10.05 -5.17 16.01
C GLU A 140 11.41 -5.59 15.42
N SER A 141 11.40 -6.48 14.44
CA SER A 141 12.60 -6.87 13.68
C SER A 141 13.19 -5.68 12.93
N PHE A 142 12.33 -4.86 12.32
CA PHE A 142 12.77 -3.64 11.63
C PHE A 142 13.34 -2.59 12.58
N ARG A 143 12.77 -2.44 13.79
CA ARG A 143 13.32 -1.54 14.82
C ARG A 143 14.71 -1.96 15.25
N ARG A 144 14.91 -3.25 15.56
CA ARG A 144 16.24 -3.79 15.92
C ARG A 144 17.26 -3.61 14.81
N ALA A 145 16.88 -3.84 13.57
CA ALA A 145 17.76 -3.64 12.42
C ALA A 145 18.21 -2.17 12.26
N ARG A 146 17.29 -1.22 12.46
CA ARG A 146 17.61 0.22 12.44
C ARG A 146 18.51 0.61 13.58
N GLN A 147 18.21 0.20 14.81
CA GLN A 147 19.04 0.49 15.97
C GLN A 147 20.47 -0.02 15.78
N GLY A 148 20.66 -1.28 15.37
CA GLY A 148 22.00 -1.81 15.12
C GLY A 148 22.71 -1.16 13.93
N PHE A 149 22.01 -0.55 12.99
CA PHE A 149 22.61 0.28 11.95
C PHE A 149 23.11 1.60 12.54
N ASP A 150 22.30 2.29 13.33
CA ASP A 150 22.62 3.59 13.92
C ASP A 150 23.81 3.47 14.86
N GLU A 151 23.85 2.44 15.73
CA GLU A 151 24.99 2.14 16.62
C GLU A 151 26.31 1.99 15.85
N ARG A 152 26.30 1.24 14.73
CA ARG A 152 27.52 1.08 13.89
C ARG A 152 27.97 2.38 13.22
N GLN A 153 27.03 3.27 12.87
CA GLN A 153 27.35 4.58 12.28
C GLN A 153 27.98 5.51 13.33
N GLU A 154 27.48 5.48 14.56
CA GLU A 154 28.03 6.25 15.68
C GLU A 154 29.45 5.79 16.02
N GLU A 155 29.71 4.47 16.12
CA GLU A 155 31.04 3.89 16.34
C GLU A 155 32.04 4.27 15.24
N ALA A 156 31.60 4.19 13.96
CA ALA A 156 32.44 4.57 12.83
C ALA A 156 32.82 6.06 12.85
N SER A 157 31.85 6.91 13.25
CA SER A 157 32.07 8.36 13.35
C SER A 157 33.00 8.71 14.51
N ALA A 158 32.90 8.02 15.65
CA ALA A 158 33.75 8.23 16.81
C ALA A 158 35.22 7.78 16.56
N GLY A 159 35.40 6.69 15.81
CA GLY A 159 36.73 6.19 15.41
C GLY A 159 37.51 7.18 14.54
N LEU A 160 36.83 7.85 13.60
CA LEU A 160 37.45 8.85 12.71
C LEU A 160 37.89 10.13 13.46
N THR A 161 37.22 10.45 14.56
CA THR A 161 37.55 11.66 15.36
C THR A 161 38.77 11.44 16.27
N SER A 162 39.05 10.18 16.65
CA SER A 162 40.16 9.84 17.52
C SER A 162 41.51 9.69 16.77
N GLU A 163 41.53 9.52 15.47
CA GLU A 163 42.77 9.43 14.65
C GLU A 163 43.32 10.80 14.21
N GLN A 164 42.63 11.91 14.50
CA GLN A 164 43.05 13.27 14.11
C GLN A 164 43.65 14.09 15.28
N THR A 165 43.87 13.48 16.45
CA THR A 165 44.50 14.13 17.62
C THR A 165 45.85 13.51 17.93
#